data_44c01a60ed093f0f1f674a86de990bd9
#
_entry.id   44c01a60ed093f0f1f674a86de990bd9
#
_cell.length_a   1.000
_cell.length_b   1.000
_cell.length_c   1.000
_cell.angle_alpha   90.00
_cell.angle_beta   90.00
_cell.angle_gamma   90.00
#
_symmetry.space_group_name_H-M   'P 1'
#
loop_
_entity.id
_entity.type
_entity.pdbx_description
1 polymer ?
#
loop_
_entity_poly.entity_id
_entity_poly.type
_entity_poly.pdbx_seq_one_letter_code
_entity_poly.pdbx_strand_id
1 'polypeptide(L)'
;MNQTELCTYTAQLKVAAYHFFEQGKPREEVSIKWHGDETQNEIDFVNATVADAYAWLENWKGSSNEMLPAQSFGDMVYQACMSKKDS
;
A
#
# COMPACT_ATOMS: atom_id res chain seq x y z
N MET A 1 4.07 -3.08 -17.75
CA MET A 1 2.86 -2.90 -16.92
C MET A 1 2.24 -1.57 -17.28
N ASN A 2 0.94 -1.54 -17.63
CA ASN A 2 0.27 -0.28 -17.95
C ASN A 2 -0.17 0.43 -16.67
N GLN A 3 -0.70 1.64 -16.80
CA GLN A 3 -1.07 2.47 -15.65
C GLN A 3 -2.14 1.79 -14.79
N THR A 4 -3.15 1.17 -15.42
CA THR A 4 -4.22 0.49 -14.69
C THR A 4 -3.66 -0.67 -13.87
N GLU A 5 -2.80 -1.48 -14.46
CA GLU A 5 -2.18 -2.61 -13.76
C GLU A 5 -1.32 -2.14 -12.61
N LEU A 6 -0.54 -1.09 -12.83
CA LEU A 6 0.32 -0.53 -11.79
C LEU A 6 -0.50 -0.01 -10.62
N CYS A 7 -1.57 0.72 -10.89
CA CYS A 7 -2.42 1.27 -9.84
C CYS A 7 -3.17 0.17 -9.09
N THR A 8 -3.60 -0.88 -9.81
CA THR A 8 -4.24 -2.04 -9.18
C THR A 8 -3.26 -2.73 -8.23
N TYR A 9 -2.04 -2.96 -8.68
CA TYR A 9 -1.01 -3.61 -7.87
C TYR A 9 -0.67 -2.77 -6.64
N THR A 10 -0.52 -1.46 -6.82
CA THR A 10 -0.24 -0.53 -5.73
C THR A 10 -1.35 -0.58 -4.68
N ALA A 11 -2.60 -0.55 -5.12
CA ALA A 11 -3.74 -0.63 -4.21
C ALA A 11 -3.75 -1.94 -3.44
N GLN A 12 -3.47 -3.06 -4.11
CA GLN A 12 -3.42 -4.37 -3.47
C GLN A 12 -2.32 -4.42 -2.41
N LEU A 13 -1.14 -3.87 -2.71
CA LEU A 13 -0.05 -3.82 -1.75
C LEU A 13 -0.41 -3.00 -0.51
N LYS A 14 -1.05 -1.87 -0.71
CA LYS A 14 -1.43 -1.00 0.40
C LYS A 14 -2.56 -1.60 1.22
N VAL A 15 -3.49 -2.32 0.60
CA VAL A 15 -4.52 -3.04 1.34
C VAL A 15 -3.91 -4.16 2.18
N ALA A 16 -2.93 -4.87 1.64
CA ALA A 16 -2.22 -5.89 2.41
C ALA A 16 -1.53 -5.27 3.63
N ALA A 17 -0.86 -4.12 3.43
CA ALA A 17 -0.25 -3.38 4.53
C ALA A 17 -1.29 -2.96 5.58
N TYR A 18 -2.46 -2.52 5.11
CA TYR A 18 -3.57 -2.17 6.00
C TYR A 18 -3.94 -3.34 6.91
N HIS A 19 -4.06 -4.54 6.35
CA HIS A 19 -4.40 -5.72 7.15
C HIS A 19 -3.34 -6.05 8.19
N PHE A 20 -2.06 -5.95 7.83
CA PHE A 20 -0.98 -6.15 8.81
C PHE A 20 -1.04 -5.07 9.89
N PHE A 21 -1.30 -3.83 9.50
CA PHE A 21 -1.41 -2.73 10.44
C PHE A 21 -2.56 -2.96 11.43
N GLU A 22 -3.72 -3.44 10.95
CA GLU A 22 -4.85 -3.76 11.82
C GLU A 22 -4.53 -4.85 12.82
N GLN A 23 -3.66 -5.78 12.43
CA GLN A 23 -3.23 -6.87 13.31
C GLN A 23 -2.22 -6.41 14.37
N GLY A 24 -1.81 -5.16 14.32
CA GLY A 24 -0.85 -4.62 15.26
C GLY A 24 0.60 -4.93 14.91
N LYS A 25 0.86 -5.42 13.71
CA LYS A 25 2.24 -5.71 13.28
C LYS A 25 2.97 -4.42 12.90
N PRO A 26 4.18 -4.20 13.44
CA PRO A 26 4.99 -3.08 12.99
C PRO A 26 5.50 -3.32 11.57
N ARG A 27 5.95 -2.23 10.93
CA ARG A 27 6.44 -2.30 9.55
C ARG A 27 7.54 -3.34 9.37
N GLU A 28 8.43 -3.47 10.36
CA GLU A 28 9.57 -4.38 10.31
C GLU A 28 9.15 -5.85 10.28
N GLU A 29 7.97 -6.16 10.78
CA GLU A 29 7.46 -7.52 10.84
C GLU A 29 6.65 -7.90 9.61
N VAL A 30 6.39 -6.97 8.71
CA VAL A 30 5.66 -7.27 7.49
C VAL A 30 6.55 -8.12 6.59
N SER A 31 6.06 -9.32 6.29
CA SER A 31 6.79 -10.28 5.48
C SER A 31 6.17 -10.37 4.10
N ILE A 32 6.97 -10.24 3.06
CA ILE A 32 6.51 -10.28 1.68
C ILE A 32 7.05 -11.55 1.06
N LYS A 33 6.16 -12.30 0.41
CA LYS A 33 6.55 -13.52 -0.30
C LYS A 33 7.06 -13.16 -1.68
N TRP A 34 8.33 -13.42 -1.91
CA TRP A 34 8.96 -13.17 -3.19
C TRP A 34 8.93 -14.43 -4.04
N HIS A 35 8.79 -14.26 -5.35
CA HIS A 35 8.83 -15.36 -6.29
C HIS A 35 10.25 -15.82 -6.56
N GLY A 36 11.21 -14.93 -6.40
CA GLY A 36 12.63 -15.24 -6.62
C GLY A 36 13.20 -14.65 -7.90
N ASP A 37 12.35 -14.09 -8.75
CA ASP A 37 12.75 -13.51 -10.03
C ASP A 37 12.54 -11.99 -10.11
N GLU A 38 12.24 -11.36 -8.97
CA GLU A 38 12.02 -9.92 -8.92
C GLU A 38 13.32 -9.17 -9.16
N THR A 39 13.23 -8.06 -9.91
CA THR A 39 14.34 -7.15 -10.05
C THR A 39 14.50 -6.32 -8.79
N GLN A 40 15.67 -5.69 -8.62
CA GLN A 40 15.88 -4.80 -7.49
C GLN A 40 14.89 -3.63 -7.51
N ASN A 41 14.57 -3.12 -8.69
CA ASN A 41 13.58 -2.05 -8.82
C ASN A 41 12.20 -2.47 -8.33
N GLU A 42 11.79 -3.70 -8.63
CA GLU A 42 10.52 -4.23 -8.14
C GLU A 42 10.53 -4.38 -6.63
N ILE A 43 11.61 -4.90 -6.06
CA ILE A 43 11.75 -5.05 -4.62
C ILE A 43 11.68 -3.69 -3.94
N ASP A 44 12.40 -2.70 -4.46
CA ASP A 44 12.41 -1.35 -3.91
C ASP A 44 11.03 -0.71 -3.98
N PHE A 45 10.32 -0.91 -5.11
CA PHE A 45 8.98 -0.39 -5.28
C PHE A 45 8.01 -0.97 -4.24
N VAL A 46 8.04 -2.28 -4.04
CA VAL A 46 7.14 -2.93 -3.08
C VAL A 46 7.44 -2.44 -1.67
N ASN A 47 8.71 -2.40 -1.29
CA ASN A 47 9.10 -1.94 0.05
C ASN A 47 8.71 -0.48 0.28
N ALA A 48 8.93 0.39 -0.70
CA ALA A 48 8.55 1.79 -0.59
C ALA A 48 7.02 1.94 -0.48
N THR A 49 6.28 1.17 -1.25
CA THR A 49 4.82 1.22 -1.25
C THR A 49 4.25 0.81 0.12
N VAL A 50 4.80 -0.25 0.70
CA VAL A 50 4.36 -0.71 2.03
C VAL A 50 4.74 0.32 3.09
N ALA A 51 5.95 0.90 3.01
CA ALA A 51 6.37 1.93 3.95
C ALA A 51 5.48 3.17 3.88
N ASP A 52 5.13 3.60 2.67
CA ASP A 52 4.22 4.73 2.47
C ASP A 52 2.85 4.46 3.07
N ALA A 53 2.34 3.24 2.87
CA ALA A 53 1.04 2.86 3.44
C ALA A 53 1.07 2.91 4.96
N TYR A 54 2.13 2.40 5.58
CA TYR A 54 2.26 2.43 7.03
C TYR A 54 2.35 3.86 7.56
N ALA A 55 3.13 4.71 6.90
CA ALA A 55 3.24 6.12 7.31
C ALA A 55 1.88 6.81 7.28
N TRP A 56 1.12 6.57 6.21
CA TRP A 56 -0.21 7.16 6.07
C TRP A 56 -1.16 6.64 7.14
N LEU A 57 -1.16 5.33 7.38
CA LEU A 57 -2.03 4.70 8.37
C LEU A 57 -1.69 5.15 9.79
N GLU A 58 -0.41 5.29 10.11
CA GLU A 58 0.00 5.77 11.44
C GLU A 58 -0.43 7.22 11.67
N ASN A 59 -0.31 8.06 10.64
CA ASN A 59 -0.80 9.42 10.72
C ASN A 59 -2.32 9.46 10.94
N TRP A 60 -3.02 8.60 10.23
CA TRP A 60 -4.48 8.55 10.37
C TRP A 60 -4.88 8.05 11.75
N LYS A 61 -4.22 7.00 12.24
CA LYS A 61 -4.49 6.48 13.58
C LYS A 61 -4.28 7.53 14.65
N GLY A 62 -3.30 8.43 14.43
CA GLY A 62 -3.02 9.53 15.35
C GLY A 62 -4.06 10.64 15.30
N SER A 63 -4.93 10.65 14.29
CA SER A 63 -6.02 11.61 14.19
C SER A 63 -7.24 11.09 14.96
N SER A 64 -8.24 11.93 15.14
CA SER A 64 -9.49 11.53 15.80
C SER A 64 -10.48 10.86 14.85
N ASN A 65 -10.12 10.65 13.59
CA ASN A 65 -10.99 10.07 12.59
C ASN A 65 -11.01 8.55 12.69
N GLU A 66 -12.15 7.96 12.35
CA GLU A 66 -12.27 6.50 12.29
C GLU A 66 -11.54 5.97 11.07
N MET A 67 -10.97 4.78 11.21
CA MET A 67 -10.32 4.11 10.09
C MET A 67 -11.35 3.68 9.05
N LEU A 68 -11.02 3.89 7.77
CA LEU A 68 -11.86 3.41 6.67
C LEU A 68 -11.79 1.88 6.58
N PRO A 69 -12.87 1.23 6.07
CA PRO A 69 -12.77 -0.19 5.73
C PRO A 69 -11.66 -0.43 4.70
N ALA A 70 -11.09 -1.62 4.72
CA ALA A 70 -10.00 -1.97 3.80
C ALA A 70 -10.35 -1.73 2.35
N GLN A 71 -11.58 -2.08 1.93
CA GLN A 71 -12.02 -1.87 0.57
C GLN A 71 -12.03 -0.38 0.20
N SER A 72 -12.55 0.45 1.09
CA SER A 72 -12.58 1.91 0.85
C SER A 72 -11.17 2.48 0.77
N PHE A 73 -10.27 1.99 1.61
CA PHE A 73 -8.87 2.39 1.56
C PHE A 73 -8.24 2.01 0.22
N GLY A 74 -8.49 0.78 -0.25
CA GLY A 74 -7.98 0.33 -1.54
C GLY A 74 -8.52 1.16 -2.70
N ASP A 75 -9.82 1.47 -2.68
CA ASP A 75 -10.42 2.31 -3.71
C ASP A 75 -9.81 3.71 -3.72
N MET A 76 -9.58 4.28 -2.55
CA MET A 76 -8.96 5.60 -2.42
C MET A 76 -7.54 5.59 -3.01
N VAL A 77 -6.76 4.55 -2.70
CA VAL A 77 -5.40 4.41 -3.21
C VAL A 77 -5.42 4.28 -4.73
N TYR A 78 -6.33 3.46 -5.25
CA TYR A 78 -6.46 3.26 -6.69
C TYR A 78 -6.81 4.56 -7.39
N GLN A 79 -7.79 5.29 -6.88
CA GLN A 79 -8.21 6.56 -7.49
C GLN A 79 -7.11 7.60 -7.43
N ALA A 80 -6.40 7.68 -6.32
CA ALA A 80 -5.27 8.61 -6.19
C ALA A 80 -4.16 8.28 -7.18
N CYS A 81 -3.89 6.99 -7.37
CA CYS A 81 -2.89 6.55 -8.33
C CYS A 81 -3.31 6.91 -9.76
N MET A 82 -4.57 6.65 -10.11
CA MET A 82 -5.08 6.93 -11.46
C MET A 82 -5.11 8.43 -11.75
N SER A 83 -5.38 9.27 -10.75
CA SER A 83 -5.43 10.71 -10.96
C SER A 83 -4.04 11.33 -11.17
N LYS A 84 -2.97 10.64 -10.81
CA LYS A 84 -1.60 11.10 -11.10
C LYS A 84 -1.19 10.86 -12.54
N LYS A 85 -2.00 10.15 -13.30
CA LYS A 85 -1.70 9.78 -14.66
C LYS A 85 -1.46 10.99 -15.55
N ASP A 86 -2.16 12.07 -15.29
CA ASP A 86 -2.14 13.27 -16.13
C ASP A 86 -1.12 14.31 -15.68
N SER A 87 -0.37 14.02 -14.65
CA SER A 87 0.62 14.96 -14.11
C SER A 87 2.00 14.76 -14.70
#